data_559e5c21c3fd3c04d5edc5bcab58cb65
#
_entry.id   559e5c21c3fd3c04d5edc5bcab58cb65
#
_cell.length_a   1.000
_cell.length_b   1.000
_cell.length_c   1.000
_cell.angle_alpha   90.00
_cell.angle_beta   90.00
_cell.angle_gamma   90.00
#
_symmetry.space_group_name_H-M   'P 1'
#
loop_
_entity.id
_entity.type
_entity.pdbx_description
1 polymer ?
#
loop_
_entity_poly.entity_id
_entity_poly.type
_entity_poly.pdbx_seq_one_letter_code
_entity_poly.pdbx_strand_id
1 'polypeptide(L)'
;EGFEDFCREQQIPHRVFLHEMKDQTASQEHLKEILSEIEADSPGRKKGIFVSNDTHASILVNLLVRKYGKLPEDYLIVGFDDSPASRNAIFPISTVAQQIDMLATEAVKLLVEQIEEHKNSKHTPVSEPVHKMITPVLIRRETTERDLLAEDN
;
A
#
# COMPACT_ATOMS: atom_id res chain seq x y z
N GLU A 1 -2.69 -9.08 7.90
CA GLU A 1 -3.29 -8.97 9.23
C GLU A 1 -4.29 -7.82 9.25
N GLY A 2 -3.92 -6.53 9.39
CA GLY A 2 -4.87 -5.42 9.51
C GLY A 2 -5.92 -5.31 8.38
N PHE A 3 -5.56 -5.59 7.13
CA PHE A 3 -6.51 -5.65 6.02
C PHE A 3 -7.55 -6.77 6.21
N GLU A 4 -7.10 -7.97 6.58
CA GLU A 4 -7.98 -9.12 6.79
C GLU A 4 -8.88 -8.92 8.02
N ASP A 5 -8.33 -8.35 9.08
CA ASP A 5 -9.07 -8.07 10.32
C ASP A 5 -10.19 -7.08 10.03
N PHE A 6 -9.90 -5.97 9.32
CA PHE A 6 -10.91 -5.02 8.91
C PHE A 6 -11.98 -5.66 8.00
N CYS A 7 -11.58 -6.42 6.98
CA CYS A 7 -12.54 -7.08 6.10
C CYS A 7 -13.44 -8.07 6.86
N ARG A 8 -12.87 -8.79 7.83
CA ARG A 8 -13.59 -9.74 8.67
C ARG A 8 -14.59 -9.02 9.59
N GLU A 9 -14.17 -7.93 10.24
CA GLU A 9 -15.05 -7.10 11.09
C GLU A 9 -16.21 -6.48 10.31
N GLN A 10 -15.94 -6.01 9.08
CA GLN A 10 -16.95 -5.41 8.22
C GLN A 10 -17.73 -6.42 7.37
N GLN A 11 -17.47 -7.73 7.53
CA GLN A 11 -18.08 -8.81 6.75
C GLN A 11 -17.90 -8.64 5.23
N ILE A 12 -16.76 -8.05 4.80
CA ILE A 12 -16.40 -7.86 3.41
C ILE A 12 -15.73 -9.15 2.89
N PRO A 13 -16.28 -9.80 1.85
CA PRO A 13 -15.62 -10.92 1.20
C PRO A 13 -14.25 -10.49 0.68
N HIS A 14 -13.21 -11.21 1.07
CA HIS A 14 -11.84 -10.88 0.68
C HIS A 14 -11.01 -12.14 0.42
N ARG A 15 -9.91 -11.95 -0.29
CA ARG A 15 -8.89 -12.97 -0.54
C ARG A 15 -7.51 -12.33 -0.43
N VAL A 16 -6.54 -13.06 0.12
CA VAL A 16 -5.16 -12.62 0.27
C VAL A 16 -4.26 -13.53 -0.55
N PHE A 17 -3.42 -12.93 -1.39
CA PHE A 17 -2.40 -13.61 -2.17
C PHE A 17 -1.04 -13.33 -1.56
N LEU A 18 -0.34 -14.35 -1.14
CA LEU A 18 1.01 -14.26 -0.57
C LEU A 18 1.99 -14.93 -1.50
N HIS A 19 2.85 -14.12 -2.12
CA HIS A 19 3.90 -14.59 -3.02
C HIS A 19 5.24 -13.97 -2.66
N GLU A 20 6.28 -14.76 -2.73
CA GLU A 20 7.66 -14.29 -2.60
C GLU A 20 8.11 -13.70 -3.94
N MET A 21 8.24 -12.38 -4.00
CA MET A 21 8.65 -11.64 -5.19
C MET A 21 10.17 -11.53 -5.23
N LYS A 22 10.85 -12.45 -5.94
CA LYS A 22 12.32 -12.51 -5.99
C LYS A 22 12.95 -11.48 -6.92
N ASP A 23 12.29 -11.21 -8.04
CA ASP A 23 12.72 -10.22 -9.04
C ASP A 23 11.55 -9.68 -9.83
N GLN A 24 11.79 -8.70 -10.71
CA GLN A 24 10.75 -8.04 -11.48
C GLN A 24 10.01 -8.98 -12.46
N THR A 25 10.73 -9.95 -13.04
CA THR A 25 10.13 -10.91 -13.99
C THR A 25 9.20 -11.87 -13.25
N ALA A 26 9.67 -12.44 -12.14
CA ALA A 26 8.85 -13.27 -11.27
C ALA A 26 7.61 -12.52 -10.75
N SER A 27 7.79 -11.25 -10.39
CA SER A 27 6.67 -10.39 -9.95
C SER A 27 5.61 -10.20 -11.05
N GLN A 28 6.03 -10.01 -12.30
CA GLN A 28 5.09 -9.89 -13.43
C GLN A 28 4.31 -11.19 -13.69
N GLU A 29 4.98 -12.34 -13.63
CA GLU A 29 4.36 -13.64 -13.85
C GLU A 29 3.33 -13.96 -12.77
N HIS A 30 3.71 -13.83 -11.50
CA HIS A 30 2.80 -14.04 -10.37
C HIS A 30 1.60 -13.08 -10.39
N LEU A 31 1.81 -11.80 -10.72
CA LEU A 31 0.71 -10.85 -10.82
C LEU A 31 -0.25 -11.18 -11.99
N LYS A 32 0.23 -11.78 -13.08
CA LYS A 32 -0.64 -12.29 -14.15
C LYS A 32 -1.49 -13.47 -13.68
N GLU A 33 -0.90 -14.39 -12.92
CA GLU A 33 -1.62 -15.53 -12.34
C GLU A 33 -2.71 -15.05 -11.38
N ILE A 34 -2.34 -14.17 -10.43
CA ILE A 34 -3.28 -13.56 -9.48
C ILE A 34 -4.41 -12.83 -10.22
N LEU A 35 -4.09 -12.06 -11.25
CA LEU A 35 -5.10 -11.36 -12.05
C LEU A 35 -6.08 -12.34 -12.71
N SER A 36 -5.58 -13.45 -13.26
CA SER A 36 -6.43 -14.49 -13.87
C SER A 36 -7.35 -15.15 -12.85
N GLU A 37 -6.87 -15.37 -11.62
CA GLU A 37 -7.70 -15.90 -10.54
C GLU A 37 -8.78 -14.90 -10.10
N ILE A 38 -8.42 -13.61 -9.94
CA ILE A 38 -9.38 -12.55 -9.58
C ILE A 38 -10.49 -12.45 -10.63
N GLU A 39 -10.14 -12.55 -11.91
CA GLU A 39 -11.12 -12.50 -13.01
C GLU A 39 -12.06 -13.70 -13.01
N ALA A 40 -11.53 -14.88 -12.75
CA ALA A 40 -12.32 -16.11 -12.66
C ALA A 40 -13.31 -16.08 -11.48
N ASP A 41 -12.87 -15.58 -10.33
CA ASP A 41 -13.68 -15.53 -9.10
C ASP A 41 -14.76 -14.45 -9.13
N SER A 42 -14.55 -13.37 -9.87
CA SER A 42 -15.40 -12.16 -9.80
C SER A 42 -15.69 -11.56 -11.19
N PRO A 43 -16.26 -12.29 -12.14
CA PRO A 43 -16.55 -11.77 -13.47
C PRO A 43 -17.58 -10.62 -13.41
N GLY A 44 -17.23 -9.47 -14.02
CA GLY A 44 -18.10 -8.30 -14.12
C GLY A 44 -18.40 -7.57 -12.81
N ARG A 45 -17.73 -7.90 -11.70
CA ARG A 45 -17.88 -7.24 -10.40
C ARG A 45 -16.80 -6.19 -10.18
N LYS A 46 -17.11 -5.12 -9.44
CA LYS A 46 -16.08 -4.17 -8.95
C LYS A 46 -15.12 -4.89 -8.00
N LYS A 47 -13.83 -4.61 -8.17
CA LYS A 47 -12.72 -5.23 -7.46
C LYS A 47 -11.90 -4.16 -6.77
N GLY A 48 -11.86 -4.17 -5.43
CA GLY A 48 -10.91 -3.39 -4.66
C GLY A 48 -9.64 -4.21 -4.44
N ILE A 49 -8.48 -3.73 -4.88
CA ILE A 49 -7.21 -4.43 -4.76
C ILE A 49 -6.24 -3.56 -3.97
N PHE A 50 -5.84 -4.05 -2.80
CA PHE A 50 -4.75 -3.46 -2.03
C PHE A 50 -3.46 -4.21 -2.32
N VAL A 51 -2.43 -3.49 -2.73
CA VAL A 51 -1.12 -4.04 -3.09
C VAL A 51 -0.07 -3.58 -2.08
N SER A 52 0.76 -4.49 -1.62
CA SER A 52 1.73 -4.28 -0.53
C SER A 52 2.74 -3.15 -0.75
N ASN A 53 2.97 -2.74 -1.99
CA ASN A 53 3.78 -1.56 -2.35
C ASN A 53 3.41 -1.01 -3.73
N ASP A 54 3.82 0.23 -3.99
CA ASP A 54 3.52 0.95 -5.23
C ASP A 54 4.20 0.36 -6.47
N THR A 55 5.36 -0.27 -6.32
CA THR A 55 6.06 -0.91 -7.45
C THR A 55 5.23 -2.05 -8.02
N HIS A 56 4.74 -2.93 -7.17
CA HIS A 56 3.86 -4.03 -7.59
C HIS A 56 2.50 -3.51 -8.08
N ALA A 57 1.95 -2.46 -7.45
CA ALA A 57 0.74 -1.82 -7.91
C ALA A 57 0.90 -1.25 -9.34
N SER A 58 2.05 -0.63 -9.64
CA SER A 58 2.37 -0.12 -10.99
C SER A 58 2.48 -1.25 -12.01
N ILE A 59 3.08 -2.39 -11.65
CA ILE A 59 3.14 -3.57 -12.53
C ILE A 59 1.73 -4.08 -12.81
N LEU A 60 0.87 -4.18 -11.80
CA LEU A 60 -0.52 -4.63 -11.95
C LEU A 60 -1.32 -3.69 -12.86
N VAL A 61 -1.23 -2.37 -12.68
CA VAL A 61 -1.85 -1.36 -13.54
C VAL A 61 -1.39 -1.53 -14.98
N ASN A 62 -0.08 -1.70 -15.21
CA ASN A 62 0.47 -1.91 -16.54
C ASN A 62 -0.03 -3.22 -17.19
N LEU A 63 -0.19 -4.29 -16.42
CA LEU A 63 -0.75 -5.56 -16.92
C LEU A 63 -2.21 -5.39 -17.36
N LEU A 64 -3.02 -4.69 -16.55
CA LEU A 64 -4.42 -4.39 -16.90
C LEU A 64 -4.51 -3.53 -18.16
N VAL A 65 -3.71 -2.46 -18.26
CA VAL A 65 -3.70 -1.59 -19.43
C VAL A 65 -3.26 -2.35 -20.69
N ARG A 66 -2.25 -3.21 -20.60
CA ARG A 66 -1.81 -4.05 -21.73
C ARG A 66 -2.88 -5.04 -22.18
N LYS A 67 -3.65 -5.59 -21.24
CA LYS A 67 -4.69 -6.57 -21.52
C LYS A 67 -5.94 -5.94 -22.12
N TYR A 68 -6.38 -4.79 -21.61
CA TYR A 68 -7.67 -4.18 -21.93
C TYR A 68 -7.57 -2.91 -22.79
N GLY A 69 -6.36 -2.42 -23.07
CA GLY A 69 -6.14 -1.15 -23.78
C GLY A 69 -6.40 0.10 -22.92
N LYS A 70 -6.97 -0.07 -21.73
CA LYS A 70 -7.25 0.96 -20.73
C LYS A 70 -7.22 0.34 -19.34
N LEU A 71 -7.22 1.16 -18.30
CA LEU A 71 -7.47 0.67 -16.94
C LEU A 71 -8.99 0.48 -16.78
N PRO A 72 -9.50 -0.76 -16.55
CA PRO A 72 -10.94 -1.00 -16.46
C PRO A 72 -11.56 -0.32 -15.23
N GLU A 73 -12.77 0.20 -15.32
CA GLU A 73 -13.46 0.96 -14.27
C GLU A 73 -13.85 0.10 -13.05
N ASP A 74 -13.95 -1.19 -13.24
CA ASP A 74 -14.26 -2.16 -12.19
C ASP A 74 -13.05 -2.55 -11.34
N TYR A 75 -11.84 -2.03 -11.64
CA TYR A 75 -10.63 -2.24 -10.85
C TYR A 75 -10.26 -0.96 -10.08
N LEU A 76 -10.38 -1.00 -8.75
CA LEU A 76 -9.93 0.04 -7.84
C LEU A 76 -8.64 -0.43 -7.16
N ILE A 77 -7.52 0.25 -7.41
CA ILE A 77 -6.21 -0.19 -6.95
C ILE A 77 -5.61 0.82 -5.97
N VAL A 78 -5.16 0.31 -4.84
CA VAL A 78 -4.44 1.09 -3.82
C VAL A 78 -3.09 0.42 -3.56
N GLY A 79 -2.02 1.19 -3.66
CA GLY A 79 -0.67 0.80 -3.30
C GLY A 79 -0.30 1.17 -1.86
N PHE A 80 1.00 1.13 -1.58
CA PHE A 80 1.57 1.50 -0.29
C PHE A 80 2.95 2.13 -0.50
N ASP A 81 3.35 3.10 0.30
CA ASP A 81 4.60 3.87 0.41
C ASP A 81 4.56 5.31 -0.12
N ASP A 82 3.65 5.70 -1.00
CA ASP A 82 3.67 6.97 -1.75
C ASP A 82 5.00 7.21 -2.48
N SER A 83 5.52 6.18 -3.11
CA SER A 83 6.78 6.19 -3.84
C SER A 83 6.65 6.89 -5.21
N PRO A 84 7.76 7.21 -5.88
CA PRO A 84 7.72 7.71 -7.26
C PRO A 84 6.99 6.78 -8.24
N ALA A 85 6.96 5.46 -7.96
CA ALA A 85 6.25 4.49 -8.79
C ALA A 85 4.73 4.75 -8.85
N SER A 86 4.11 5.20 -7.75
CA SER A 86 2.68 5.54 -7.74
C SER A 86 2.38 6.86 -8.43
N ARG A 87 3.28 7.83 -8.33
CA ARG A 87 3.08 9.17 -8.91
C ARG A 87 3.33 9.21 -10.42
N ASN A 88 4.32 8.45 -10.89
CA ASN A 88 4.76 8.43 -12.29
C ASN A 88 4.17 7.27 -13.11
N ALA A 89 3.25 6.49 -12.54
CA ALA A 89 2.53 5.46 -13.27
C ALA A 89 1.69 6.06 -14.41
N ILE A 90 1.42 5.28 -15.45
CA ILE A 90 0.57 5.70 -16.59
C ILE A 90 -0.84 6.15 -16.12
N PHE A 91 -1.32 5.57 -15.04
CA PHE A 91 -2.45 6.03 -14.24
C PHE A 91 -1.91 6.25 -12.82
N PRO A 92 -1.85 7.48 -12.31
CA PRO A 92 -1.43 7.76 -10.95
C PRO A 92 -2.18 6.92 -9.92
N ILE A 93 -1.41 6.23 -9.07
CA ILE A 93 -1.94 5.19 -8.19
C ILE A 93 -2.27 5.78 -6.82
N SER A 94 -3.49 5.56 -6.35
CA SER A 94 -3.87 5.82 -4.96
C SER A 94 -3.02 4.95 -4.04
N THR A 95 -2.53 5.50 -2.96
CA THR A 95 -1.55 4.82 -2.10
C THR A 95 -1.67 5.25 -0.65
N VAL A 96 -1.14 4.45 0.25
CA VAL A 96 -1.04 4.78 1.67
C VAL A 96 0.37 5.29 1.98
N ALA A 97 0.49 6.56 2.35
CA ALA A 97 1.77 7.20 2.71
C ALA A 97 2.09 6.96 4.19
N GLN A 98 3.30 6.48 4.47
CA GLN A 98 3.77 6.15 5.82
C GLN A 98 4.20 7.35 6.68
N GLN A 99 4.17 8.59 6.18
CA GLN A 99 4.65 9.78 6.90
C GLN A 99 6.13 9.67 7.31
N ILE A 100 7.01 9.30 6.38
CA ILE A 100 8.42 8.95 6.64
C ILE A 100 9.19 10.05 7.37
N ASP A 101 8.97 11.33 7.01
CA ASP A 101 9.62 12.47 7.68
C ASP A 101 9.24 12.56 9.16
N MET A 102 7.97 12.31 9.47
CA MET A 102 7.48 12.29 10.85
C MET A 102 8.02 11.07 11.60
N LEU A 103 8.04 9.89 10.97
CA LEU A 103 8.63 8.68 11.54
C LEU A 103 10.10 8.90 11.89
N ALA A 104 10.89 9.45 10.96
CA ALA A 104 12.31 9.74 11.17
C ALA A 104 12.53 10.75 12.31
N THR A 105 11.74 11.83 12.32
CA THR A 105 11.82 12.86 13.35
C THR A 105 11.53 12.28 14.73
N GLU A 106 10.47 11.52 14.87
CA GLU A 106 10.07 10.94 16.16
C GLU A 106 11.04 9.84 16.62
N ALA A 107 11.57 9.05 15.70
CA ALA A 107 12.59 8.04 16.02
C ALA A 107 13.87 8.68 16.56
N VAL A 108 14.34 9.78 15.95
CA VAL A 108 15.53 10.52 16.43
C VAL A 108 15.26 11.16 17.79
N LYS A 109 14.10 11.76 18.01
CA LYS A 109 13.73 12.33 19.33
C LYS A 109 13.75 11.27 20.41
N LEU A 110 13.11 10.13 20.21
CA LEU A 110 13.10 9.03 21.18
C LEU A 110 14.51 8.52 21.48
N LEU A 111 15.37 8.42 20.46
CA LEU A 111 16.75 7.98 20.64
C LEU A 111 17.54 8.99 21.49
N VAL A 112 17.40 10.29 21.22
CA VAL A 112 18.09 11.34 22.01
C VAL A 112 17.60 11.33 23.45
N GLU A 113 16.31 11.26 23.71
CA GLU A 113 15.72 11.15 25.04
C GLU A 113 16.29 9.96 25.81
N GLN A 114 16.35 8.78 25.21
CA GLN A 114 16.91 7.57 25.82
C GLN A 114 18.41 7.71 26.14
N ILE A 115 19.19 8.36 25.26
CA ILE A 115 20.61 8.61 25.49
C ILE A 115 20.80 9.55 26.67
N GLU A 116 20.00 10.61 26.79
CA GLU A 116 20.08 11.57 27.89
C GLU A 116 19.67 10.93 29.23
N GLU A 117 18.60 10.17 29.25
CA GLU A 117 18.18 9.40 30.42
C GLU A 117 19.27 8.43 30.88
N HIS A 118 19.89 7.71 29.96
CA HIS A 118 20.94 6.75 30.28
C HIS A 118 22.22 7.44 30.84
N LYS A 119 22.56 8.64 30.35
CA LYS A 119 23.69 9.42 30.89
C LYS A 119 23.44 9.92 32.33
N ASN A 120 22.18 10.24 32.62
CA ASN A 120 21.79 10.80 33.92
C ASN A 120 21.51 9.72 34.97
N SER A 121 21.26 8.48 34.56
CA SER A 121 20.90 7.36 35.43
C SER A 121 22.07 6.42 35.62
N LYS A 122 22.86 6.61 36.69
CA LYS A 122 24.02 5.72 36.98
C LYS A 122 23.65 4.26 37.33
N HIS A 123 22.39 3.93 37.61
CA HIS A 123 21.97 2.59 38.11
C HIS A 123 20.50 2.25 37.88
N THR A 124 19.83 2.74 36.84
CA THR A 124 18.43 2.36 36.59
C THR A 124 18.35 1.27 35.52
N PRO A 125 17.51 0.22 35.68
CA PRO A 125 17.27 -0.76 34.62
C PRO A 125 16.71 -0.07 33.38
N VAL A 126 16.98 -0.66 32.22
CA VAL A 126 16.44 -0.23 30.92
C VAL A 126 14.95 0.07 31.06
N SER A 127 14.56 1.31 30.77
CA SER A 127 13.14 1.72 30.75
C SER A 127 12.34 0.78 29.84
N GLU A 128 11.07 0.60 30.14
CA GLU A 128 10.19 -0.18 29.27
C GLU A 128 10.24 0.34 27.82
N PRO A 129 10.11 -0.54 26.80
CA PRO A 129 10.13 -0.11 25.41
C PRO A 129 9.04 0.92 25.13
N VAL A 130 9.42 2.06 24.58
CA VAL A 130 8.46 3.11 24.17
C VAL A 130 7.95 2.78 22.79
N HIS A 131 6.62 2.62 22.66
CA HIS A 131 5.95 2.41 21.38
C HIS A 131 5.23 3.69 20.97
N LYS A 132 5.61 4.24 19.80
CA LYS A 132 4.95 5.40 19.21
C LYS A 132 4.39 5.04 17.84
N MET A 133 3.10 5.27 17.64
CA MET A 133 2.41 5.00 16.38
C MET A 133 2.22 6.30 15.61
N ILE A 134 2.57 6.29 14.33
CA ILE A 134 2.32 7.37 13.38
C ILE A 134 1.24 6.91 12.43
N THR A 135 0.13 7.64 12.36
CA THR A 135 -0.99 7.29 11.50
C THR A 135 -0.64 7.53 10.03
N PRO A 136 -0.73 6.53 9.16
CA PRO A 136 -0.53 6.71 7.73
C PRO A 136 -1.67 7.51 7.11
N VAL A 137 -1.44 8.06 5.89
CA VAL A 137 -2.42 8.88 5.16
C VAL A 137 -2.75 8.23 3.84
N LEU A 138 -4.05 8.07 3.53
CA LEU A 138 -4.49 7.65 2.21
C LEU A 138 -4.41 8.84 1.23
N ILE A 139 -3.60 8.68 0.19
CA ILE A 139 -3.50 9.62 -0.92
C ILE A 139 -4.29 9.05 -2.09
N ARG A 140 -5.36 9.73 -2.45
CA ARG A 140 -6.23 9.33 -3.55
C ARG A 140 -5.73 9.86 -4.87
N ARG A 141 -5.79 9.02 -5.92
CA ARG A 141 -5.40 9.33 -7.30
C ARG A 141 -6.30 8.60 -8.30
N GLU A 142 -5.95 8.63 -9.57
CA GLU A 142 -6.78 8.11 -10.67
C GLU A 142 -7.23 6.66 -10.51
N THR A 143 -6.47 5.80 -9.86
CA THR A 143 -6.87 4.39 -9.70
C THR A 143 -8.07 4.17 -8.78
N THR A 144 -8.50 5.20 -8.04
CA THR A 144 -9.73 5.15 -7.21
C THR A 144 -10.68 6.34 -7.41
N GLU A 145 -10.27 7.40 -8.12
CA GLU A 145 -11.05 8.66 -8.29
C GLU A 145 -11.23 9.02 -9.77
N ARG A 146 -11.69 8.11 -10.59
CA ARG A 146 -11.85 8.35 -12.03
C ARG A 146 -13.00 9.26 -12.39
N ASP A 147 -14.02 9.32 -11.56
CA ASP A 147 -15.22 10.12 -11.82
C ASP A 147 -15.00 11.62 -11.65
N LEU A 148 -13.97 12.04 -10.85
CA LEU A 148 -13.67 13.45 -10.62
C LEU A 148 -12.92 14.13 -11.78
N LEU A 149 -12.27 13.37 -12.65
CA LEU A 149 -11.53 13.90 -13.81
C LEU A 149 -12.39 13.99 -15.08
N ALA A 150 -13.59 13.43 -15.07
CA ALA A 150 -14.51 13.45 -16.21
C ALA A 150 -15.38 14.72 -16.27
N GLU A 151 -15.43 15.52 -15.20
CA GLU A 151 -16.28 16.72 -15.12
C GLU A 151 -15.56 18.02 -15.54
N ASP A 152 -14.23 17.98 -15.79
CA ASP A 152 -13.41 19.16 -16.18
C ASP A 152 -13.07 19.23 -17.69
N ASN A 153 -13.83 18.55 -18.57
CA ASN A 153 -13.68 18.66 -20.05
C ASN A 153 -14.99 19.07 -20.73
#